data_60fb6bb8894017c165b22546485406dd
#
_entry.id   60fb6bb8894017c165b22546485406dd
#
_cell.length_a   1.000
_cell.length_b   1.000
_cell.length_c   1.000
_cell.angle_alpha   90.00
_cell.angle_beta   90.00
_cell.angle_gamma   90.00
#
_symmetry.space_group_name_H-M   'P 1'
#
loop_
_entity.id
_entity.type
_entity.pdbx_description
1 polymer ?
#
loop_
_entity_poly.entity_id
_entity_poly.type
_entity_poly.pdbx_seq_one_letter_code
_entity_poly.pdbx_strand_id
1 'polypeptide(L)'
;SIFKNVAAEDKKTVGMRVNELKQLAFDTINGLRSQLANGEEGDACELDLTRTSYPIELGTRHPLSIVKNEIVEIFQRMGFTLADGPEVEDDLHIFTKMNFAADHPARDMQDTFFVEESKTGDVTKNILLRSHTSSVQARVMDIASKMGEEGLPIRVICPGRVYRNEAITAHAHCFFHQIEGLYIDENVSFTDLKQVMLTFARELFGPDTKIRLRPSYFPFTEPSAEMDISCHICGGVGCGFCKHTGWVEILGCGMVDPNVLELCGIDSKKYSGYA
;
A
#
# COMPACT_ATOMS: atom_id res chain seq x y z
N SER A 1 65.09 -11.56 -15.93
CA SER A 1 65.32 -12.66 -14.98
C SER A 1 65.99 -12.07 -13.73
N ILE A 2 65.36 -12.13 -12.59
CA ILE A 2 65.85 -11.61 -11.30
C ILE A 2 67.21 -12.16 -10.91
N PHE A 3 67.53 -13.37 -11.36
CA PHE A 3 68.82 -14.04 -11.12
C PHE A 3 70.04 -13.29 -11.64
N LYS A 4 69.90 -12.40 -12.61
CA LYS A 4 71.02 -11.59 -13.16
C LYS A 4 71.51 -10.51 -12.21
N ASN A 5 70.62 -10.07 -11.27
CA ASN A 5 70.91 -8.99 -10.35
C ASN A 5 71.35 -9.45 -8.94
N VAL A 6 71.54 -10.78 -8.76
CA VAL A 6 71.97 -11.35 -7.50
C VAL A 6 73.51 -11.37 -7.43
N ALA A 7 74.09 -10.93 -6.32
CA ALA A 7 75.56 -10.99 -6.10
C ALA A 7 76.08 -12.43 -6.26
N ALA A 8 77.28 -12.59 -6.74
CA ALA A 8 77.86 -13.86 -7.04
C ALA A 8 77.89 -14.84 -5.82
N GLU A 9 78.09 -14.28 -4.65
CA GLU A 9 78.15 -14.99 -3.36
C GLU A 9 76.75 -15.57 -2.96
N ASP A 10 75.67 -14.88 -3.29
CA ASP A 10 74.30 -15.25 -2.88
C ASP A 10 73.58 -16.12 -3.93
N LYS A 11 74.11 -16.26 -5.11
CA LYS A 11 73.45 -17.04 -6.19
C LYS A 11 73.14 -18.46 -5.81
N LYS A 12 74.02 -19.11 -5.03
CA LYS A 12 73.78 -20.48 -4.59
C LYS A 12 72.65 -20.58 -3.57
N THR A 13 72.62 -19.64 -2.63
CA THR A 13 71.59 -19.60 -1.56
C THR A 13 70.23 -19.23 -2.15
N VAL A 14 70.18 -18.25 -3.02
CA VAL A 14 68.96 -17.86 -3.74
C VAL A 14 68.44 -18.99 -4.63
N GLY A 15 69.37 -19.69 -5.33
CA GLY A 15 69.01 -20.85 -6.17
C GLY A 15 68.39 -21.98 -5.34
N MET A 16 68.94 -22.29 -4.18
CA MET A 16 68.36 -23.28 -3.27
C MET A 16 66.95 -22.87 -2.79
N ARG A 17 66.77 -21.63 -2.35
CA ARG A 17 65.49 -21.09 -1.90
C ARG A 17 64.43 -21.09 -3.00
N VAL A 18 64.78 -20.76 -4.22
CA VAL A 18 63.87 -20.79 -5.38
C VAL A 18 63.45 -22.24 -5.69
N ASN A 19 64.37 -23.20 -5.58
CA ASN A 19 64.03 -24.59 -5.77
C ASN A 19 63.13 -25.14 -4.64
N GLU A 20 63.40 -24.78 -3.39
CA GLU A 20 62.52 -25.12 -2.25
C GLU A 20 61.12 -24.57 -2.47
N LEU A 21 60.98 -23.30 -2.85
CA LEU A 21 59.70 -22.66 -3.14
C LEU A 21 58.97 -23.37 -4.30
N LYS A 22 59.71 -23.72 -5.36
CA LYS A 22 59.15 -24.42 -6.52
C LYS A 22 58.63 -25.80 -6.12
N GLN A 23 59.40 -26.54 -5.30
CA GLN A 23 58.97 -27.86 -4.81
C GLN A 23 57.74 -27.72 -3.91
N LEU A 24 57.73 -26.80 -2.97
CA LEU A 24 56.60 -26.52 -2.12
C LEU A 24 55.34 -26.21 -2.93
N ALA A 25 55.44 -25.37 -3.96
CA ALA A 25 54.34 -25.05 -4.84
C ALA A 25 53.79 -26.28 -5.58
N PHE A 26 54.70 -27.11 -6.11
CA PHE A 26 54.32 -28.36 -6.78
C PHE A 26 53.62 -29.34 -5.84
N ASP A 27 54.13 -29.52 -4.64
CA ASP A 27 53.56 -30.43 -3.65
C ASP A 27 52.18 -29.94 -3.19
N THR A 28 52.05 -28.64 -2.98
CA THR A 28 50.76 -28.04 -2.61
C THR A 28 49.72 -28.20 -3.73
N ILE A 29 50.09 -27.92 -4.99
CA ILE A 29 49.19 -28.09 -6.13
C ILE A 29 48.76 -29.54 -6.32
N ASN A 30 49.69 -30.46 -6.21
CA ASN A 30 49.40 -31.90 -6.33
C ASN A 30 48.55 -32.40 -5.16
N GLY A 31 48.80 -31.92 -3.92
CA GLY A 31 47.94 -32.20 -2.77
C GLY A 31 46.51 -31.72 -2.95
N LEU A 32 46.32 -30.48 -3.42
CA LEU A 32 45.00 -29.94 -3.72
C LEU A 32 44.30 -30.67 -4.89
N ARG A 33 45.04 -31.02 -5.93
CA ARG A 33 44.50 -31.85 -7.02
C ARG A 33 44.02 -33.22 -6.55
N SER A 34 44.79 -33.85 -5.66
CA SER A 34 44.43 -35.18 -5.10
C SER A 34 43.19 -35.05 -4.18
N GLN A 35 43.09 -33.96 -3.42
CA GLN A 35 41.92 -33.69 -2.59
C GLN A 35 40.66 -33.45 -3.42
N LEU A 36 40.79 -32.70 -4.52
CA LEU A 36 39.68 -32.45 -5.46
C LEU A 36 39.30 -33.70 -6.26
N ALA A 37 40.26 -34.59 -6.56
CA ALA A 37 40.00 -35.85 -7.26
C ALA A 37 39.41 -36.95 -6.32
N ASN A 38 39.69 -36.86 -5.01
CA ASN A 38 39.16 -37.76 -3.97
C ASN A 38 37.98 -37.12 -3.20
N GLY A 39 37.51 -35.95 -3.62
CA GLY A 39 36.27 -35.39 -3.10
C GLY A 39 35.16 -36.40 -3.33
N GLU A 40 34.63 -36.93 -2.24
CA GLU A 40 33.54 -37.88 -2.21
C GLU A 40 32.47 -37.47 -3.21
N GLU A 41 32.02 -38.40 -4.02
CA GLU A 41 30.71 -38.39 -4.65
C GLU A 41 29.63 -38.37 -3.53
N GLY A 42 29.57 -37.30 -2.76
CA GLY A 42 28.38 -36.97 -2.06
C GLY A 42 27.32 -36.70 -3.12
N ASP A 43 26.11 -37.22 -2.93
CA ASP A 43 24.92 -37.05 -3.75
C ASP A 43 24.80 -35.61 -4.28
N ALA A 44 25.73 -35.23 -5.13
CA ALA A 44 25.64 -34.03 -5.93
C ALA A 44 24.52 -34.32 -6.92
N CYS A 45 23.34 -33.83 -6.61
CA CYS A 45 22.30 -33.61 -7.60
C CYS A 45 23.03 -33.17 -8.87
N GLU A 46 23.08 -34.04 -9.90
CA GLU A 46 23.66 -33.70 -11.19
C GLU A 46 22.88 -32.52 -11.80
N LEU A 47 23.18 -31.34 -11.29
CA LEU A 47 22.68 -30.10 -11.90
C LEU A 47 23.40 -30.00 -13.25
N ASP A 48 22.67 -30.37 -14.29
CA ASP A 48 23.12 -30.18 -15.65
C ASP A 48 23.17 -28.68 -15.95
N LEU A 49 24.34 -28.08 -15.75
CA LEU A 49 24.59 -26.65 -16.02
C LEU A 49 24.56 -26.31 -17.52
N THR A 50 24.51 -27.33 -18.41
CA THR A 50 24.33 -27.08 -19.85
C THR A 50 22.87 -26.95 -20.26
N ARG A 51 21.97 -27.29 -19.36
CA ARG A 51 20.53 -27.14 -19.57
C ARG A 51 20.17 -25.69 -19.67
N THR A 52 19.58 -25.30 -20.81
CA THR A 52 18.98 -23.96 -20.93
C THR A 52 17.91 -23.81 -19.85
N SER A 53 17.96 -22.71 -19.07
CA SER A 53 16.90 -22.39 -18.16
C SER A 53 15.58 -22.35 -18.94
N TYR A 54 14.61 -23.16 -18.52
CA TYR A 54 13.25 -22.97 -19.04
C TYR A 54 12.86 -21.54 -18.69
N PRO A 55 12.44 -20.72 -19.67
CA PRO A 55 11.90 -19.41 -19.35
C PRO A 55 10.73 -19.64 -18.42
N ILE A 56 10.86 -19.17 -17.17
CA ILE A 56 9.71 -19.09 -16.26
C ILE A 56 8.80 -18.07 -16.91
N GLU A 57 7.66 -18.52 -17.43
CA GLU A 57 6.63 -17.60 -17.89
C GLU A 57 6.19 -16.77 -16.70
N LEU A 58 6.61 -15.51 -16.69
CA LEU A 58 6.16 -14.56 -15.68
C LEU A 58 4.67 -14.39 -15.86
N GLY A 59 3.90 -14.78 -14.86
CA GLY A 59 2.46 -14.54 -14.82
C GLY A 59 2.17 -13.03 -14.89
N THR A 60 0.99 -12.67 -15.39
CA THR A 60 0.51 -11.28 -15.40
C THR A 60 -0.12 -10.92 -14.06
N ARG A 61 0.02 -9.66 -13.65
CA ARG A 61 -0.70 -9.13 -12.48
C ARG A 61 -2.13 -8.78 -12.87
N HIS A 62 -3.07 -9.01 -11.95
CA HIS A 62 -4.46 -8.59 -12.14
C HIS A 62 -4.54 -7.06 -12.28
N PRO A 63 -5.36 -6.50 -13.19
CA PRO A 63 -5.49 -5.05 -13.38
C PRO A 63 -5.77 -4.26 -12.09
N LEU A 64 -6.63 -4.77 -11.21
CA LEU A 64 -6.88 -4.14 -9.90
C LEU A 64 -5.61 -4.04 -9.04
N SER A 65 -4.74 -5.05 -9.09
CA SER A 65 -3.48 -5.02 -8.35
C SER A 65 -2.51 -3.98 -8.92
N ILE A 66 -2.50 -3.81 -10.24
CA ILE A 66 -1.68 -2.80 -10.91
C ILE A 66 -2.13 -1.40 -10.49
N VAL A 67 -3.42 -1.10 -10.65
CA VAL A 67 -3.97 0.22 -10.31
C VAL A 67 -3.85 0.51 -8.81
N LYS A 68 -4.14 -0.48 -7.95
CA LYS A 68 -3.95 -0.31 -6.51
C LYS A 68 -2.51 0.07 -6.16
N ASN A 69 -1.53 -0.63 -6.73
CA ASN A 69 -0.12 -0.34 -6.45
C ASN A 69 0.29 1.05 -6.98
N GLU A 70 -0.18 1.44 -8.14
CA GLU A 70 0.06 2.77 -8.70
C GLU A 70 -0.49 3.89 -7.80
N ILE A 71 -1.72 3.75 -7.31
CA ILE A 71 -2.31 4.69 -6.36
C ILE A 71 -1.51 4.73 -5.06
N VAL A 72 -1.14 3.56 -4.51
CA VAL A 72 -0.32 3.46 -3.30
C VAL A 72 1.02 4.19 -3.48
N GLU A 73 1.71 3.97 -4.60
CA GLU A 73 2.98 4.64 -4.91
C GLU A 73 2.84 6.15 -5.02
N ILE A 74 1.75 6.65 -5.63
CA ILE A 74 1.46 8.09 -5.71
C ILE A 74 1.35 8.69 -4.30
N PHE A 75 0.53 8.09 -3.44
CA PHE A 75 0.34 8.59 -2.08
C PHE A 75 1.58 8.45 -1.19
N GLN A 76 2.35 7.37 -1.36
CA GLN A 76 3.63 7.20 -0.65
C GLN A 76 4.63 8.31 -1.01
N ARG A 77 4.70 8.73 -2.28
CA ARG A 77 5.52 9.89 -2.69
C ARG A 77 5.05 11.21 -2.06
N MET A 78 3.77 11.31 -1.72
CA MET A 78 3.21 12.44 -0.96
C MET A 78 3.37 12.30 0.56
N GLY A 79 4.06 11.23 1.04
CA GLY A 79 4.34 11.00 2.45
C GLY A 79 3.25 10.26 3.22
N PHE A 80 2.30 9.61 2.53
CA PHE A 80 1.34 8.74 3.18
C PHE A 80 1.93 7.35 3.42
N THR A 81 1.58 6.74 4.54
CA THR A 81 1.91 5.36 4.87
C THR A 81 0.71 4.45 4.62
N LEU A 82 0.98 3.16 4.40
CA LEU A 82 -0.06 2.16 4.20
C LEU A 82 -0.57 1.69 5.56
N ALA A 83 -1.88 1.74 5.76
CA ALA A 83 -2.56 1.11 6.90
C ALA A 83 -3.49 0.00 6.41
N ASP A 84 -3.51 -1.10 7.13
CA ASP A 84 -4.38 -2.24 6.86
C ASP A 84 -5.24 -2.58 8.09
N GLY A 85 -6.34 -3.26 7.87
CA GLY A 85 -7.27 -3.66 8.93
C GLY A 85 -8.16 -4.83 8.51
N PRO A 86 -8.91 -5.39 9.47
CA PRO A 86 -9.72 -6.58 9.25
C PRO A 86 -10.87 -6.33 8.27
N GLU A 87 -11.21 -7.35 7.47
CA GLU A 87 -12.41 -7.34 6.62
C GLU A 87 -13.68 -7.67 7.41
N VAL A 88 -13.55 -8.49 8.46
CA VAL A 88 -14.60 -8.75 9.45
C VAL A 88 -14.42 -7.77 10.60
N GLU A 89 -15.41 -6.93 10.82
CA GLU A 89 -15.30 -5.75 11.68
C GLU A 89 -16.49 -5.61 12.62
N ASP A 90 -16.35 -4.81 13.66
CA ASP A 90 -17.47 -4.44 14.54
C ASP A 90 -18.20 -3.18 14.05
N ASP A 91 -19.46 -3.05 14.43
CA ASP A 91 -20.28 -1.86 14.15
C ASP A 91 -19.66 -0.59 14.74
N LEU A 92 -18.97 -0.70 15.87
CA LEU A 92 -18.34 0.46 16.53
C LEU A 92 -17.39 1.19 15.59
N HIS A 93 -16.51 0.46 14.87
CA HIS A 93 -15.53 1.06 13.98
C HIS A 93 -16.08 1.38 12.59
N ILE A 94 -17.11 0.65 12.14
CA ILE A 94 -17.69 0.89 10.82
C ILE A 94 -18.66 2.08 10.85
N PHE A 95 -19.55 2.12 11.84
CA PHE A 95 -20.64 3.10 11.83
C PHE A 95 -20.54 4.11 12.98
N THR A 96 -20.43 3.62 14.21
CA THR A 96 -20.56 4.49 15.39
C THR A 96 -19.47 5.54 15.45
N LYS A 97 -18.21 5.17 15.26
CA LYS A 97 -17.07 6.10 15.23
C LYS A 97 -17.01 6.97 13.99
N MET A 98 -17.69 6.55 12.93
CA MET A 98 -17.83 7.31 11.70
C MET A 98 -19.07 8.22 11.71
N ASN A 99 -19.60 8.55 12.90
CA ASN A 99 -20.70 9.46 13.10
C ASN A 99 -22.02 9.06 12.37
N PHE A 100 -22.21 7.78 12.08
CA PHE A 100 -23.47 7.29 11.54
C PHE A 100 -24.54 7.23 12.63
N ALA A 101 -25.70 7.83 12.38
CA ALA A 101 -26.85 7.74 13.28
C ALA A 101 -27.29 6.28 13.50
N ALA A 102 -27.92 5.99 14.64
CA ALA A 102 -28.33 4.63 14.97
C ALA A 102 -29.38 4.06 14.00
N ASP A 103 -30.18 4.93 13.41
CA ASP A 103 -31.24 4.64 12.42
C ASP A 103 -30.80 4.89 10.96
N HIS A 104 -29.51 5.05 10.71
CA HIS A 104 -29.02 5.31 9.37
C HIS A 104 -29.26 4.10 8.44
N PRO A 105 -29.77 4.30 7.21
CA PRO A 105 -30.11 3.19 6.28
C PRO A 105 -28.95 2.24 5.98
N ALA A 106 -27.70 2.73 5.96
CA ALA A 106 -26.52 1.89 5.73
C ALA A 106 -26.33 0.81 6.81
N ARG A 107 -26.97 0.94 7.99
CA ARG A 107 -26.99 -0.09 9.03
C ARG A 107 -28.04 -1.17 8.79
N ASP A 108 -28.85 -1.06 7.74
CA ASP A 108 -29.86 -2.04 7.41
C ASP A 108 -29.20 -3.33 6.87
N MET A 109 -29.77 -4.48 7.23
CA MET A 109 -29.37 -5.80 6.71
C MET A 109 -29.51 -5.91 5.19
N GLN A 110 -30.28 -5.03 4.55
CA GLN A 110 -30.40 -4.98 3.09
C GLN A 110 -29.12 -4.46 2.40
N ASP A 111 -28.33 -3.63 3.10
CA ASP A 111 -27.14 -2.99 2.54
C ASP A 111 -25.86 -3.56 3.14
N THR A 112 -25.91 -4.25 4.28
CA THR A 112 -24.73 -4.72 5.02
C THR A 112 -24.80 -6.22 5.30
N PHE A 113 -23.66 -6.91 5.14
CA PHE A 113 -23.54 -8.33 5.52
C PHE A 113 -23.17 -8.46 6.98
N PHE A 114 -24.12 -8.87 7.81
CA PHE A 114 -23.88 -9.23 9.20
C PHE A 114 -23.38 -10.68 9.31
N VAL A 115 -22.35 -10.88 10.12
CA VAL A 115 -21.78 -12.20 10.45
C VAL A 115 -22.36 -12.71 11.76
N GLU A 116 -22.45 -11.83 12.76
CA GLU A 116 -23.02 -12.13 14.06
C GLU A 116 -23.71 -10.90 14.65
N GLU A 117 -24.96 -11.08 15.10
CA GLU A 117 -25.69 -10.04 15.82
C GLU A 117 -25.48 -10.19 17.33
N SER A 118 -25.38 -9.06 18.01
CA SER A 118 -25.20 -9.03 19.46
C SER A 118 -26.38 -9.61 20.19
N LYS A 119 -26.13 -10.63 21.02
CA LYS A 119 -27.14 -11.24 21.89
C LYS A 119 -27.66 -10.32 23.02
N THR A 120 -26.92 -9.21 23.26
CA THR A 120 -27.26 -8.24 24.32
C THR A 120 -28.12 -7.09 23.83
N GLY A 121 -28.41 -7.01 22.54
CA GLY A 121 -29.12 -5.87 21.92
C GLY A 121 -28.26 -4.62 21.76
N ASP A 122 -26.96 -4.67 22.09
CA ASP A 122 -26.02 -3.60 21.90
C ASP A 122 -25.49 -3.67 20.47
N VAL A 123 -26.01 -2.84 19.59
CA VAL A 123 -25.66 -2.82 18.15
C VAL A 123 -24.18 -2.59 17.90
N THR A 124 -23.47 -1.89 18.79
CA THR A 124 -22.03 -1.62 18.63
C THR A 124 -21.16 -2.88 18.68
N LYS A 125 -21.74 -3.99 19.13
CA LYS A 125 -21.10 -5.31 19.20
C LYS A 125 -21.50 -6.26 18.07
N ASN A 126 -22.28 -5.79 17.11
CA ASN A 126 -22.55 -6.57 15.90
C ASN A 126 -21.27 -6.75 15.10
N ILE A 127 -21.09 -7.94 14.57
CA ILE A 127 -19.94 -8.28 13.70
C ILE A 127 -20.45 -8.37 12.27
N LEU A 128 -19.76 -7.68 11.36
CA LEU A 128 -20.17 -7.55 9.97
C LEU A 128 -18.97 -7.51 9.02
N LEU A 129 -19.22 -7.67 7.74
CA LEU A 129 -18.22 -7.41 6.71
C LEU A 129 -18.17 -5.89 6.46
N ARG A 130 -16.97 -5.31 6.46
CA ARG A 130 -16.81 -3.86 6.30
C ARG A 130 -17.38 -3.37 4.97
N SER A 131 -18.24 -2.35 5.03
CA SER A 131 -18.85 -1.70 3.87
C SER A 131 -18.00 -0.60 3.25
N HIS A 132 -16.96 -0.17 3.95
CA HIS A 132 -15.95 0.83 3.54
C HIS A 132 -14.65 0.63 4.32
N THR A 133 -13.57 1.24 3.87
CA THR A 133 -12.27 1.15 4.53
C THR A 133 -12.04 2.21 5.61
N SER A 134 -13.03 3.08 5.87
CA SER A 134 -12.99 4.07 6.96
C SER A 134 -12.88 3.44 8.35
N SER A 135 -13.28 2.16 8.51
CA SER A 135 -13.05 1.40 9.76
C SER A 135 -11.55 1.29 10.09
N VAL A 136 -10.69 1.19 9.07
CA VAL A 136 -9.24 1.20 9.26
C VAL A 136 -8.78 2.58 9.73
N GLN A 137 -9.37 3.66 9.20
CA GLN A 137 -9.08 5.02 9.65
C GLN A 137 -9.45 5.20 11.13
N ALA A 138 -10.63 4.71 11.55
CA ALA A 138 -11.05 4.72 12.96
C ALA A 138 -10.05 4.00 13.87
N ARG A 139 -9.56 2.84 13.45
CA ARG A 139 -8.54 2.09 14.20
C ARG A 139 -7.21 2.80 14.28
N VAL A 140 -6.77 3.46 13.20
CA VAL A 140 -5.55 4.27 13.20
C VAL A 140 -5.69 5.45 14.16
N MET A 141 -6.83 6.15 14.13
CA MET A 141 -7.13 7.22 15.09
C MET A 141 -7.13 6.75 16.54
N ASP A 142 -7.71 5.57 16.82
CA ASP A 142 -7.71 4.97 18.15
C ASP A 142 -6.29 4.63 18.66
N ILE A 143 -5.43 4.17 17.78
CA ILE A 143 -4.03 3.90 18.12
C ILE A 143 -3.31 5.22 18.39
N ALA A 144 -3.47 6.20 17.52
CA ALA A 144 -2.84 7.49 17.64
C ALA A 144 -3.28 8.23 18.91
N SER A 145 -4.56 8.20 19.26
CA SER A 145 -5.07 8.83 20.49
C SER A 145 -4.47 8.24 21.76
N LYS A 146 -4.20 6.92 21.78
CA LYS A 146 -3.52 6.25 22.90
C LYS A 146 -2.04 6.60 23.01
N MET A 147 -1.41 6.99 21.90
CA MET A 147 -0.02 7.46 21.87
C MET A 147 0.09 8.95 22.23
N GLY A 148 -1.03 9.67 22.27
CA GLY A 148 -1.06 11.11 22.52
C GLY A 148 -0.42 11.91 21.38
N GLU A 149 0.39 12.93 21.72
CA GLU A 149 1.02 13.77 20.68
C GLU A 149 2.01 13.02 19.79
N GLU A 150 2.60 11.92 20.25
CA GLU A 150 3.50 11.10 19.43
C GLU A 150 2.75 10.32 18.33
N GLY A 151 1.44 10.13 18.46
CA GLY A 151 0.59 9.48 17.46
C GLY A 151 0.19 10.40 16.28
N LEU A 152 0.53 11.68 16.35
CA LEU A 152 0.17 12.68 15.35
C LEU A 152 1.45 13.31 14.75
N PRO A 153 1.44 13.74 13.48
CA PRO A 153 0.32 13.70 12.54
C PRO A 153 -0.01 12.31 12.02
N ILE A 154 -1.27 12.06 11.68
CA ILE A 154 -1.70 10.88 10.93
C ILE A 154 -1.66 11.20 9.44
N ARG A 155 -1.03 10.34 8.64
CA ARG A 155 -1.04 10.42 7.18
C ARG A 155 -1.00 9.02 6.60
N VAL A 156 -2.19 8.48 6.31
CA VAL A 156 -2.34 7.08 5.91
C VAL A 156 -3.26 6.92 4.70
N ILE A 157 -3.05 5.84 3.95
CA ILE A 157 -4.00 5.31 2.98
C ILE A 157 -4.38 3.89 3.38
N CYS A 158 -5.65 3.56 3.18
CA CYS A 158 -6.28 2.33 3.61
C CYS A 158 -6.88 1.59 2.40
N PRO A 159 -6.07 0.90 1.58
CA PRO A 159 -6.61 0.09 0.49
C PRO A 159 -7.18 -1.21 1.04
N GLY A 160 -8.36 -1.60 0.56
CA GLY A 160 -8.94 -2.84 1.01
C GLY A 160 -10.14 -3.29 0.20
N ARG A 161 -10.57 -4.52 0.44
CA ARG A 161 -11.81 -5.06 -0.06
C ARG A 161 -12.94 -4.64 0.86
N VAL A 162 -14.07 -4.28 0.27
CA VAL A 162 -15.28 -3.86 0.98
C VAL A 162 -16.49 -4.61 0.43
N TYR A 163 -17.54 -4.71 1.22
CA TYR A 163 -18.67 -5.59 0.96
C TYR A 163 -19.99 -4.84 1.13
N ARG A 164 -20.87 -4.94 0.14
CA ARG A 164 -22.22 -4.37 0.20
C ARG A 164 -23.23 -5.40 -0.30
N ASN A 165 -24.34 -5.53 0.40
CA ASN A 165 -25.38 -6.48 0.04
C ASN A 165 -26.24 -5.95 -1.10
N GLU A 166 -25.61 -5.74 -2.26
CA GLU A 166 -26.24 -5.24 -3.47
C GLU A 166 -26.52 -6.38 -4.45
N ALA A 167 -27.54 -6.21 -5.27
CA ALA A 167 -27.82 -7.14 -6.35
C ALA A 167 -26.67 -7.14 -7.37
N ILE A 168 -26.15 -8.32 -7.69
CA ILE A 168 -25.06 -8.46 -8.66
C ILE A 168 -25.59 -8.13 -10.07
N THR A 169 -24.92 -7.17 -10.72
CA THR A 169 -25.22 -6.74 -12.09
C THR A 169 -23.93 -6.69 -12.92
N ALA A 170 -24.04 -6.28 -14.18
CA ALA A 170 -22.85 -6.05 -15.01
C ALA A 170 -21.94 -4.91 -14.49
N HIS A 171 -22.45 -4.04 -13.62
CA HIS A 171 -21.76 -2.86 -13.11
C HIS A 171 -21.56 -2.85 -11.59
N ALA A 172 -22.23 -3.72 -10.84
CA ALA A 172 -22.17 -3.80 -9.40
C ALA A 172 -21.93 -5.24 -8.93
N HIS A 173 -21.07 -5.42 -7.97
CA HIS A 173 -20.80 -6.69 -7.32
C HIS A 173 -20.95 -6.53 -5.80
N CYS A 174 -21.22 -7.61 -5.08
CA CYS A 174 -21.36 -7.60 -3.62
C CYS A 174 -20.05 -7.32 -2.89
N PHE A 175 -18.92 -7.29 -3.57
CA PHE A 175 -17.65 -6.78 -3.06
C PHE A 175 -16.90 -6.00 -4.13
N PHE A 176 -16.12 -5.02 -3.70
CA PHE A 176 -15.23 -4.23 -4.56
C PHE A 176 -14.00 -3.77 -3.78
N HIS A 177 -13.08 -3.07 -4.44
CA HIS A 177 -11.88 -2.54 -3.80
C HIS A 177 -12.03 -1.03 -3.63
N GLN A 178 -11.70 -0.56 -2.46
CA GLN A 178 -11.73 0.86 -2.09
C GLN A 178 -10.35 1.26 -1.55
N ILE A 179 -9.96 2.50 -1.81
CA ILE A 179 -8.76 3.10 -1.22
C ILE A 179 -9.20 4.43 -0.62
N GLU A 180 -9.05 4.56 0.69
CA GLU A 180 -9.34 5.80 1.39
C GLU A 180 -8.07 6.41 1.95
N GLY A 181 -7.99 7.73 1.98
CA GLY A 181 -6.90 8.47 2.61
C GLY A 181 -7.38 9.17 3.87
N LEU A 182 -6.48 9.31 4.86
CA LEU A 182 -6.72 10.11 6.05
C LEU A 182 -5.47 10.94 6.35
N TYR A 183 -5.66 12.23 6.52
CA TYR A 183 -4.64 13.13 7.03
C TYR A 183 -5.19 13.95 8.19
N ILE A 184 -4.52 13.90 9.35
CA ILE A 184 -4.86 14.67 10.54
C ILE A 184 -3.59 15.33 11.06
N ASP A 185 -3.67 16.66 11.27
CA ASP A 185 -2.57 17.47 11.82
C ASP A 185 -3.15 18.75 12.41
N GLU A 186 -2.31 19.63 12.95
CA GLU A 186 -2.69 20.97 13.33
C GLU A 186 -2.93 21.85 12.08
N ASN A 187 -3.99 22.65 12.09
CA ASN A 187 -4.30 23.64 11.05
C ASN A 187 -4.50 23.10 9.64
N VAL A 188 -4.93 21.85 9.48
CA VAL A 188 -5.27 21.26 8.17
C VAL A 188 -6.53 21.95 7.61
N SER A 189 -6.51 22.27 6.32
CA SER A 189 -7.57 23.00 5.65
C SER A 189 -8.13 22.27 4.43
N PHE A 190 -9.29 22.68 3.96
CA PHE A 190 -9.88 22.20 2.72
C PHE A 190 -9.00 22.50 1.49
N THR A 191 -8.15 23.52 1.58
CA THR A 191 -7.18 23.85 0.53
C THR A 191 -6.11 22.76 0.41
N ASP A 192 -5.67 22.20 1.55
CA ASP A 192 -4.70 21.11 1.58
C ASP A 192 -5.29 19.84 0.94
N LEU A 193 -6.54 19.50 1.27
CA LEU A 193 -7.29 18.44 0.61
C LEU A 193 -7.33 18.66 -0.91
N LYS A 194 -7.72 19.85 -1.35
CA LYS A 194 -7.81 20.16 -2.77
C LYS A 194 -6.47 20.03 -3.49
N GLN A 195 -5.37 20.42 -2.85
CA GLN A 195 -4.03 20.32 -3.41
C GLN A 195 -3.60 18.84 -3.56
N VAL A 196 -3.84 18.02 -2.55
CA VAL A 196 -3.55 16.59 -2.59
C VAL A 196 -4.36 15.90 -3.69
N MET A 197 -5.66 16.20 -3.77
CA MET A 197 -6.54 15.64 -4.81
C MET A 197 -6.13 16.06 -6.22
N LEU A 198 -5.72 17.32 -6.42
CA LEU A 198 -5.22 17.77 -7.71
C LEU A 198 -3.90 17.05 -8.10
N THR A 199 -3.01 16.88 -7.15
CA THR A 199 -1.74 16.17 -7.37
C THR A 199 -2.02 14.71 -7.73
N PHE A 200 -2.86 14.03 -6.96
CA PHE A 200 -3.29 12.65 -7.24
C PHE A 200 -3.91 12.51 -8.63
N ALA A 201 -4.85 13.40 -8.98
CA ALA A 201 -5.53 13.33 -10.26
C ALA A 201 -4.56 13.51 -11.44
N ARG A 202 -3.57 14.41 -11.32
CA ARG A 202 -2.57 14.64 -12.37
C ARG A 202 -1.55 13.51 -12.50
N GLU A 203 -1.13 12.93 -11.38
CA GLU A 203 -0.22 11.79 -11.37
C GLU A 203 -0.88 10.54 -12.00
N LEU A 204 -2.15 10.28 -11.69
CA LEU A 204 -2.84 9.08 -12.15
C LEU A 204 -3.41 9.21 -13.58
N PHE A 205 -3.97 10.38 -13.93
CA PHE A 205 -4.70 10.58 -15.19
C PHE A 205 -3.99 11.51 -16.19
N GLY A 206 -2.85 12.06 -15.81
CA GLY A 206 -2.04 12.92 -16.64
C GLY A 206 -2.08 14.41 -16.24
N PRO A 207 -1.05 15.19 -16.64
CA PRO A 207 -0.77 16.55 -16.14
C PRO A 207 -1.86 17.58 -16.50
N ASP A 208 -2.60 17.35 -17.57
CA ASP A 208 -3.67 18.25 -18.04
C ASP A 208 -5.02 18.01 -17.36
N THR A 209 -5.09 17.04 -16.45
CA THR A 209 -6.31 16.69 -15.72
C THR A 209 -6.76 17.87 -14.85
N LYS A 210 -8.02 18.23 -15.01
CA LYS A 210 -8.72 19.24 -14.18
C LYS A 210 -9.61 18.52 -13.19
N ILE A 211 -9.71 19.09 -11.98
CA ILE A 211 -10.65 18.61 -10.97
C ILE A 211 -11.79 19.61 -10.77
N ARG A 212 -12.93 19.11 -10.37
CA ARG A 212 -14.10 19.88 -9.92
C ARG A 212 -14.63 19.26 -8.65
N LEU A 213 -14.81 20.05 -7.61
CA LEU A 213 -15.42 19.63 -6.35
C LEU A 213 -16.88 20.10 -6.36
N ARG A 214 -17.81 19.18 -6.13
CA ARG A 214 -19.24 19.44 -5.97
C ARG A 214 -19.61 19.22 -4.50
N PRO A 215 -20.37 20.11 -3.86
CA PRO A 215 -20.88 19.88 -2.50
C PRO A 215 -21.62 18.54 -2.43
N SER A 216 -21.37 17.80 -1.37
CA SER A 216 -22.03 16.53 -1.06
C SER A 216 -22.22 16.40 0.45
N TYR A 217 -22.73 15.27 0.90
CA TYR A 217 -22.90 14.96 2.31
C TYR A 217 -22.43 13.53 2.61
N PHE A 218 -21.57 13.42 3.62
CA PHE A 218 -21.19 12.15 4.24
C PHE A 218 -21.23 12.30 5.76
N PRO A 219 -21.67 11.28 6.52
CA PRO A 219 -21.81 11.40 7.98
C PRO A 219 -20.51 11.73 8.72
N PHE A 220 -19.37 11.36 8.14
CA PHE A 220 -18.03 11.45 8.75
C PHE A 220 -17.20 12.63 8.27
N THR A 221 -17.73 13.48 7.36
CA THR A 221 -17.02 14.67 6.87
C THR A 221 -17.94 15.88 6.81
N GLU A 222 -17.39 17.09 7.16
CA GLU A 222 -18.05 18.39 7.04
C GLU A 222 -16.99 19.49 6.90
N PRO A 223 -16.92 20.27 5.79
CA PRO A 223 -17.72 20.12 4.58
C PRO A 223 -17.32 18.90 3.75
N SER A 224 -18.29 18.33 3.05
CA SER A 224 -18.12 17.20 2.16
C SER A 224 -18.21 17.61 0.69
N ALA A 225 -17.50 16.89 -0.16
CA ALA A 225 -17.54 17.09 -1.61
C ALA A 225 -17.37 15.77 -2.37
N GLU A 226 -17.93 15.72 -3.56
CA GLU A 226 -17.59 14.73 -4.58
C GLU A 226 -16.61 15.35 -5.57
N MET A 227 -15.58 14.60 -5.92
CA MET A 227 -14.57 15.03 -6.89
C MET A 227 -14.80 14.40 -8.24
N ASP A 228 -14.95 15.27 -9.25
CA ASP A 228 -14.94 14.90 -10.66
C ASP A 228 -13.61 15.28 -11.29
N ILE A 229 -13.17 14.48 -12.26
CA ILE A 229 -12.07 14.83 -13.17
C ILE A 229 -12.61 15.15 -14.56
N SER A 230 -11.87 15.97 -15.32
CA SER A 230 -12.13 16.12 -16.75
C SER A 230 -11.98 14.77 -17.45
N CYS A 231 -12.95 14.40 -18.27
CA CYS A 231 -12.94 13.09 -18.95
C CYS A 231 -11.69 12.95 -19.83
N HIS A 232 -10.81 12.02 -19.48
CA HIS A 232 -9.55 11.78 -20.19
C HIS A 232 -9.75 11.14 -21.59
N ILE A 233 -10.91 10.53 -21.84
CA ILE A 233 -11.22 9.92 -23.15
C ILE A 233 -11.57 10.98 -24.19
N CYS A 234 -12.35 12.00 -23.81
CA CYS A 234 -12.79 13.03 -24.76
C CYS A 234 -12.20 14.42 -24.48
N GLY A 235 -11.25 14.54 -23.53
CA GLY A 235 -10.64 15.82 -23.17
C GLY A 235 -11.64 16.83 -22.58
N GLY A 236 -12.76 16.38 -22.04
CA GLY A 236 -13.81 17.26 -21.48
C GLY A 236 -14.88 17.71 -22.46
N VAL A 237 -14.83 17.31 -23.73
CA VAL A 237 -15.82 17.69 -24.76
C VAL A 237 -17.19 17.04 -24.55
N GLY A 238 -17.20 15.84 -23.99
CA GLY A 238 -18.39 15.01 -23.81
C GLY A 238 -18.41 13.79 -24.74
N CYS A 239 -18.59 12.59 -24.18
CA CYS A 239 -18.68 11.34 -24.92
C CYS A 239 -19.61 10.36 -24.18
N GLY A 240 -19.88 9.17 -24.78
CA GLY A 240 -20.72 8.15 -24.16
C GLY A 240 -20.23 7.67 -22.80
N PHE A 241 -18.90 7.64 -22.57
CA PHE A 241 -18.32 7.25 -21.28
C PHE A 241 -18.68 8.24 -20.16
N CYS A 242 -18.49 9.53 -20.38
CA CYS A 242 -18.84 10.58 -19.41
C CYS A 242 -20.29 11.02 -19.50
N LYS A 243 -21.16 10.27 -20.19
CA LYS A 243 -22.59 10.60 -20.41
C LYS A 243 -22.78 12.03 -20.96
N HIS A 244 -21.88 12.44 -21.86
CA HIS A 244 -21.84 13.74 -22.52
C HIS A 244 -21.64 14.96 -21.58
N THR A 245 -21.27 14.72 -20.32
CA THR A 245 -21.03 15.81 -19.35
C THR A 245 -19.63 16.42 -19.46
N GLY A 246 -18.66 15.70 -20.03
CA GLY A 246 -17.25 16.06 -20.03
C GLY A 246 -16.52 15.77 -18.69
N TRP A 247 -17.24 15.28 -17.68
CA TRP A 247 -16.72 15.02 -16.33
C TRP A 247 -17.01 13.60 -15.88
N VAL A 248 -16.13 13.04 -15.05
CA VAL A 248 -16.26 11.71 -14.45
C VAL A 248 -16.03 11.82 -12.96
N GLU A 249 -17.00 11.38 -12.17
CA GLU A 249 -16.87 11.27 -10.73
C GLU A 249 -15.88 10.16 -10.35
N ILE A 250 -14.96 10.47 -9.44
CA ILE A 250 -13.90 9.57 -9.02
C ILE A 250 -14.06 9.14 -7.58
N LEU A 251 -14.38 10.07 -6.67
CA LEU A 251 -14.42 9.82 -5.23
C LEU A 251 -15.22 10.86 -4.47
N GLY A 252 -15.62 10.51 -3.24
CA GLY A 252 -16.06 11.44 -2.22
C GLY A 252 -14.88 11.85 -1.35
N CYS A 253 -14.91 13.08 -0.82
CA CYS A 253 -13.90 13.59 0.09
C CYS A 253 -14.48 14.67 1.00
N GLY A 254 -13.76 15.08 2.03
CA GLY A 254 -14.18 16.17 2.91
C GLY A 254 -13.23 16.39 4.07
N MET A 255 -13.52 17.42 4.87
CA MET A 255 -12.86 17.59 6.15
C MET A 255 -13.47 16.61 7.16
N VAL A 256 -12.64 15.97 7.95
CA VAL A 256 -13.10 15.03 8.99
C VAL A 256 -14.01 15.79 9.96
N ASP A 257 -15.20 15.25 10.19
CA ASP A 257 -16.15 15.84 11.13
C ASP A 257 -15.55 15.89 12.54
N PRO A 258 -15.62 17.03 13.26
CA PRO A 258 -15.13 17.13 14.63
C PRO A 258 -15.65 16.04 15.57
N ASN A 259 -16.90 15.58 15.38
CA ASN A 259 -17.45 14.47 16.17
C ASN A 259 -16.68 13.16 15.94
N VAL A 260 -16.22 12.90 14.72
CA VAL A 260 -15.41 11.70 14.43
C VAL A 260 -14.09 11.74 15.16
N LEU A 261 -13.43 12.90 15.20
CA LEU A 261 -12.19 13.09 15.96
C LEU A 261 -12.41 12.82 17.45
N GLU A 262 -13.45 13.42 18.04
CA GLU A 262 -13.81 13.24 19.45
C GLU A 262 -14.18 11.77 19.78
N LEU A 263 -14.96 11.10 18.92
CA LEU A 263 -15.33 9.69 19.08
C LEU A 263 -14.11 8.75 19.00
N CYS A 264 -13.04 9.17 18.33
CA CYS A 264 -11.77 8.45 18.27
C CYS A 264 -10.74 8.96 19.31
N GLY A 265 -11.11 9.90 20.19
CA GLY A 265 -10.27 10.40 21.28
C GLY A 265 -9.19 11.39 20.84
N ILE A 266 -9.40 12.10 19.74
CA ILE A 266 -8.53 13.16 19.22
C ILE A 266 -9.20 14.52 19.50
N ASP A 267 -8.47 15.47 20.06
CA ASP A 267 -8.98 16.82 20.37
C ASP A 267 -9.26 17.62 19.10
N SER A 268 -10.53 17.77 18.75
CA SER A 268 -11.01 18.47 17.56
C SER A 268 -10.77 19.98 17.58
N LYS A 269 -10.42 20.56 18.75
CA LYS A 269 -10.06 21.97 18.87
C LYS A 269 -8.60 22.23 18.51
N LYS A 270 -7.75 21.23 18.65
CA LYS A 270 -6.32 21.31 18.34
C LYS A 270 -6.01 20.77 16.93
N TYR A 271 -6.70 19.71 16.54
CA TYR A 271 -6.43 18.98 15.30
C TYR A 271 -7.60 19.07 14.32
N SER A 272 -7.26 19.09 13.06
CA SER A 272 -8.21 19.01 11.95
C SER A 272 -7.66 18.02 10.90
N GLY A 273 -8.49 17.55 9.99
CA GLY A 273 -8.04 16.60 8.99
C GLY A 273 -8.99 16.51 7.81
N TYR A 274 -8.59 15.71 6.81
CA TYR A 274 -9.44 15.36 5.68
C TYR A 274 -9.37 13.85 5.38
N ALA A 275 -10.46 13.34 4.80
CA ALA A 275 -10.59 11.96 4.33
C ALA A 275 -11.18 11.94 2.90
#